data_3a264483cb9e9f491fbcae6e4a351dfa
#
_entry.id   3a264483cb9e9f491fbcae6e4a351dfa
#
_cell.length_a   1.000
_cell.length_b   1.000
_cell.length_c   1.000
_cell.angle_alpha   90.00
_cell.angle_beta   90.00
_cell.angle_gamma   90.00
#
_symmetry.space_group_name_H-M   'P 1'
#
loop_
_entity.id
_entity.type
_entity.pdbx_description
1 polymer ?
#
loop_
_entity_poly.entity_id
_entity_poly.type
_entity_poly.pdbx_seq_one_letter_code
_entity_poly.pdbx_strand_id
1 'polypeptide(L)'
;MELDMTKGSPSKLITKFIIPIIIGNIFQQLYSMADTIIVGRFVGVDALAAVGATGSVSFLILGFTQGLTTGFTVLTAQRFGAGDREGMRKSIGSAAILSVIVTIVMTAVSMASMDSLLRVMNTPEDIFDMTKEYIMIICAGIACNVLYNLLSSILRAIGNSVVPLVLLVIASVTNIVLDYVLIVYGHMGVGGAAYATIISQGLSGVLCLIYIIKSVPTLHIRPEHCRLESQCVKNQLTVGIPMALQFSITAIGTILVQAALNLLGSNVVASYSVSCKVEQLVTQPFAAMGVTMATYCAQNRGINDLDRIRKGVKAANIMSGVYAVLVYGLVYIALPYIVPLFISEQIEMVCGYARTYITICGMFFIPLGMIFIFRNALQGCGFGFMPMMGGVVELLSRGIMAFAAAHLMSYVGVCFANASAWLTAGIFLWIAYHFLMKKMVREKKVHEERMLAEAMQ
;
A
#
# COMPACT_ATOMS: atom_id res chain seq x y z
N MET A 1 11.62 16.62 10.96
CA MET A 1 11.59 16.43 12.43
C MET A 1 11.52 14.93 12.67
N GLU A 2 12.55 14.38 13.29
CA GLU A 2 12.59 12.94 13.62
C GLU A 2 11.65 12.68 14.82
N LEU A 3 10.82 11.62 14.74
CA LEU A 3 9.93 11.23 15.80
C LEU A 3 10.38 9.89 16.40
N ASP A 4 10.99 9.95 17.57
CA ASP A 4 11.34 8.75 18.33
C ASP A 4 10.06 8.14 18.93
N MET A 5 9.63 7.01 18.36
CA MET A 5 8.43 6.29 18.80
C MET A 5 8.68 5.36 19.98
N THR A 6 9.93 5.30 20.47
CA THR A 6 10.30 4.48 21.63
C THR A 6 10.00 5.18 22.96
N LYS A 7 9.66 6.49 22.97
CA LYS A 7 9.41 7.30 24.15
C LYS A 7 8.06 8.01 24.08
N GLY A 8 7.41 8.18 25.23
CA GLY A 8 6.12 8.89 25.34
C GLY A 8 4.89 7.99 25.17
N SER A 9 3.70 8.58 25.10
CA SER A 9 2.42 7.85 25.00
C SER A 9 2.23 7.24 23.61
N PRO A 10 1.99 5.91 23.48
CA PRO A 10 1.77 5.25 22.22
C PRO A 10 0.65 5.90 21.38
N SER A 11 -0.51 6.18 21.99
CA SER A 11 -1.65 6.77 21.28
C SER A 11 -1.33 8.13 20.69
N LYS A 12 -0.65 9.02 21.45
CA LYS A 12 -0.27 10.35 20.95
C LYS A 12 0.72 10.27 19.79
N LEU A 13 1.70 9.36 19.87
CA LEU A 13 2.70 9.15 18.83
C LEU A 13 2.06 8.60 17.54
N ILE A 14 1.20 7.60 17.68
CA ILE A 14 0.45 7.01 16.57
C ILE A 14 -0.42 8.07 15.90
N THR A 15 -1.19 8.86 16.67
CA THR A 15 -2.04 9.94 16.12
C THR A 15 -1.22 11.00 15.38
N LYS A 16 -0.11 11.44 15.98
CA LYS A 16 0.76 12.46 15.34
C LYS A 16 1.37 11.99 14.03
N PHE A 17 1.71 10.71 13.94
CA PHE A 17 2.35 10.13 12.76
C PHE A 17 1.36 9.76 11.65
N ILE A 18 0.14 9.30 12.01
CA ILE A 18 -0.85 8.84 11.03
C ILE A 18 -1.52 9.99 10.27
N ILE A 19 -1.75 11.13 10.91
CA ILE A 19 -2.48 12.26 10.28
C ILE A 19 -1.84 12.69 8.96
N PRO A 20 -0.51 12.96 8.87
CA PRO A 20 0.10 13.29 7.60
C PRO A 20 -0.04 12.18 6.53
N ILE A 21 -0.02 10.91 6.94
CA ILE A 21 -0.18 9.78 6.00
C ILE A 21 -1.61 9.73 5.45
N ILE A 22 -2.62 9.93 6.28
CA ILE A 22 -4.03 9.99 5.83
C ILE A 22 -4.21 11.13 4.82
N ILE A 23 -3.71 12.31 5.14
CA ILE A 23 -3.79 13.47 4.24
C ILE A 23 -3.09 13.16 2.92
N GLY A 24 -1.89 12.57 2.96
CA GLY A 24 -1.15 12.16 1.77
C GLY A 24 -1.92 11.15 0.90
N ASN A 25 -2.51 10.13 1.51
CA ASN A 25 -3.30 9.14 0.80
C ASN A 25 -4.55 9.75 0.15
N ILE A 26 -5.21 10.70 0.82
CA ILE A 26 -6.36 11.43 0.24
C ILE A 26 -5.91 12.25 -0.97
N PHE A 27 -4.81 13.01 -0.85
CA PHE A 27 -4.26 13.76 -2.00
C PHE A 27 -3.90 12.83 -3.16
N GLN A 28 -3.35 11.64 -2.88
CA GLN A 28 -3.05 10.63 -3.89
C GLN A 28 -4.31 10.16 -4.62
N GLN A 29 -5.42 9.95 -3.93
CA GLN A 29 -6.68 9.60 -4.57
C GLN A 29 -7.25 10.76 -5.41
N LEU A 30 -7.15 11.98 -4.91
CA LEU A 30 -7.65 13.16 -5.63
C LEU A 30 -6.90 13.40 -6.94
N TYR A 31 -5.56 13.28 -6.94
CA TYR A 31 -4.83 13.45 -8.20
C TYR A 31 -5.09 12.30 -9.19
N SER A 32 -5.23 11.07 -8.73
CA SER A 32 -5.59 9.94 -9.60
C SER A 32 -6.97 10.12 -10.24
N MET A 33 -7.91 10.73 -9.52
CA MET A 33 -9.21 11.11 -10.10
C MET A 33 -9.07 12.24 -11.11
N ALA A 34 -8.24 13.25 -10.82
CA ALA A 34 -7.99 14.38 -11.74
C ALA A 34 -7.36 13.90 -13.05
N ASP A 35 -6.35 13.02 -12.98
CA ASP A 35 -5.72 12.38 -14.15
C ASP A 35 -6.78 11.66 -15.01
N THR A 36 -7.61 10.82 -14.40
CA THR A 36 -8.70 10.12 -15.08
C THR A 36 -9.68 11.09 -15.78
N ILE A 37 -10.03 12.21 -15.14
CA ILE A 37 -10.93 13.22 -15.71
C ILE A 37 -10.26 13.95 -16.88
N ILE A 38 -8.98 14.31 -16.75
CA ILE A 38 -8.23 15.01 -17.81
C ILE A 38 -8.10 14.11 -19.05
N VAL A 39 -7.69 12.85 -18.87
CA VAL A 39 -7.59 11.89 -19.97
C VAL A 39 -8.94 11.68 -20.64
N GLY A 40 -10.00 11.41 -19.88
CA GLY A 40 -11.33 11.15 -20.44
C GLY A 40 -11.93 12.36 -21.16
N ARG A 41 -11.67 13.58 -20.69
CA ARG A 41 -12.25 14.80 -21.26
C ARG A 41 -11.49 15.33 -22.48
N PHE A 42 -10.16 15.20 -22.51
CA PHE A 42 -9.32 15.84 -23.52
C PHE A 42 -8.73 14.86 -24.54
N VAL A 43 -8.62 13.57 -24.19
CA VAL A 43 -8.14 12.54 -25.14
C VAL A 43 -9.30 11.70 -25.69
N GLY A 44 -10.25 11.32 -24.84
CA GLY A 44 -11.46 10.61 -25.25
C GLY A 44 -11.72 9.33 -24.45
N VAL A 45 -12.82 8.66 -24.82
CA VAL A 45 -13.33 7.47 -24.10
C VAL A 45 -12.39 6.26 -24.28
N ASP A 46 -11.84 6.08 -25.48
CA ASP A 46 -10.93 4.98 -25.78
C ASP A 46 -9.62 5.10 -25.00
N ALA A 47 -9.10 6.33 -24.86
CA ALA A 47 -7.93 6.60 -24.03
C ALA A 47 -8.21 6.33 -22.53
N LEU A 48 -9.40 6.69 -22.06
CA LEU A 48 -9.82 6.40 -20.69
C LEU A 48 -9.93 4.88 -20.45
N ALA A 49 -10.47 4.15 -21.44
CA ALA A 49 -10.54 2.69 -21.39
C ALA A 49 -9.14 2.06 -21.41
N ALA A 50 -8.23 2.59 -22.25
CA ALA A 50 -6.84 2.14 -22.33
C ALA A 50 -6.10 2.32 -20.98
N VAL A 51 -6.16 3.51 -20.38
CA VAL A 51 -5.58 3.76 -19.04
C VAL A 51 -6.22 2.88 -17.99
N GLY A 52 -7.55 2.71 -18.01
CA GLY A 52 -8.27 1.84 -17.10
C GLY A 52 -7.83 0.37 -17.20
N ALA A 53 -7.60 -0.15 -18.42
CA ALA A 53 -7.13 -1.51 -18.65
C ALA A 53 -5.73 -1.77 -18.06
N THR A 54 -4.88 -0.74 -17.96
CA THR A 54 -3.55 -0.88 -17.33
C THR A 54 -3.58 -0.94 -15.80
N GLY A 55 -4.70 -0.62 -15.16
CA GLY A 55 -4.79 -0.45 -13.70
C GLY A 55 -4.33 -1.67 -12.91
N SER A 56 -4.77 -2.87 -13.28
CA SER A 56 -4.38 -4.12 -12.61
C SER A 56 -2.91 -4.49 -12.86
N VAL A 57 -2.39 -4.24 -14.06
CA VAL A 57 -0.96 -4.48 -14.39
C VAL A 57 -0.08 -3.49 -13.62
N SER A 58 -0.45 -2.21 -13.63
CA SER A 58 0.25 -1.18 -12.86
C SER A 58 0.27 -1.51 -11.37
N PHE A 59 -0.86 -1.93 -10.81
CA PHE A 59 -0.95 -2.34 -9.41
C PHE A 59 -0.06 -3.54 -9.09
N LEU A 60 0.00 -4.53 -10.00
CA LEU A 60 0.87 -5.69 -9.85
C LEU A 60 2.35 -5.28 -9.83
N ILE A 61 2.80 -4.51 -10.82
CA ILE A 61 4.21 -4.14 -11.00
C ILE A 61 4.65 -3.10 -9.95
N LEU A 62 3.92 -2.01 -9.82
CA LEU A 62 4.27 -0.92 -8.90
C LEU A 62 4.02 -1.32 -7.45
N GLY A 63 2.98 -2.10 -7.15
CA GLY A 63 2.73 -2.64 -5.83
C GLY A 63 3.81 -3.61 -5.40
N PHE A 64 4.30 -4.47 -6.31
CA PHE A 64 5.43 -5.37 -6.03
C PHE A 64 6.70 -4.58 -5.65
N THR A 65 7.06 -3.57 -6.44
CA THR A 65 8.23 -2.72 -6.16
C THR A 65 8.07 -1.91 -4.86
N GLN A 66 6.86 -1.42 -4.58
CA GLN A 66 6.54 -0.73 -3.34
C GLN A 66 6.66 -1.66 -2.12
N GLY A 67 6.17 -2.89 -2.23
CA GLY A 67 6.31 -3.90 -1.16
C GLY A 67 7.76 -4.21 -0.85
N LEU A 68 8.60 -4.40 -1.87
CA LEU A 68 10.04 -4.62 -1.71
C LEU A 68 10.72 -3.44 -1.02
N THR A 69 10.57 -2.23 -1.54
CA THR A 69 11.24 -1.03 -1.02
C THR A 69 10.81 -0.72 0.41
N THR A 70 9.52 -0.85 0.73
CA THR A 70 9.02 -0.68 2.09
C THR A 70 9.58 -1.75 3.04
N GLY A 71 9.62 -3.01 2.60
CA GLY A 71 10.17 -4.11 3.39
C GLY A 71 11.66 -3.94 3.70
N PHE A 72 12.45 -3.42 2.75
CA PHE A 72 13.87 -3.14 2.97
C PHE A 72 14.10 -2.09 4.08
N THR A 73 13.19 -1.15 4.25
CA THR A 73 13.33 -0.08 5.25
C THR A 73 12.90 -0.47 6.67
N VAL A 74 12.29 -1.64 6.85
CA VAL A 74 11.93 -2.16 8.19
C VAL A 74 13.17 -2.29 9.07
N LEU A 75 14.27 -2.85 8.53
CA LEU A 75 15.55 -2.97 9.25
C LEU A 75 16.09 -1.59 9.63
N THR A 76 15.96 -0.61 8.75
CA THR A 76 16.38 0.78 9.01
C THR A 76 15.60 1.36 10.21
N ALA A 77 14.30 1.13 10.30
CA ALA A 77 13.47 1.59 11.42
C ALA A 77 13.85 0.88 12.75
N GLN A 78 14.18 -0.41 12.68
CA GLN A 78 14.65 -1.18 13.87
C GLN A 78 16.00 -0.63 14.36
N ARG A 79 16.95 -0.38 13.48
CA ARG A 79 18.26 0.18 13.82
C ARG A 79 18.15 1.61 14.36
N PHE A 80 17.25 2.41 13.78
CA PHE A 80 16.95 3.75 14.30
C PHE A 80 16.41 3.69 15.73
N GLY A 81 15.42 2.82 15.98
CA GLY A 81 14.86 2.64 17.33
C GLY A 81 15.89 2.14 18.35
N ALA A 82 16.82 1.28 17.93
CA ALA A 82 17.95 0.80 18.73
C ALA A 82 19.02 1.87 19.02
N GLY A 83 18.97 3.03 18.36
CA GLY A 83 20.02 4.03 18.43
C GLY A 83 21.31 3.66 17.65
N ASP A 84 21.30 2.56 16.91
CA ASP A 84 22.42 2.07 16.12
C ASP A 84 22.50 2.84 14.79
N ARG A 85 23.15 4.00 14.83
CA ARG A 85 23.28 4.89 13.68
C ARG A 85 24.13 4.28 12.57
N GLU A 86 25.17 3.54 12.92
CA GLU A 86 26.07 2.92 11.95
C GLU A 86 25.36 1.77 11.22
N GLY A 87 24.72 0.87 11.95
CA GLY A 87 23.91 -0.20 11.38
C GLY A 87 22.74 0.34 10.54
N MET A 88 22.13 1.47 10.94
CA MET A 88 21.09 2.14 10.18
C MET A 88 21.61 2.63 8.81
N ARG A 89 22.78 3.30 8.77
CA ARG A 89 23.42 3.75 7.51
C ARG A 89 23.76 2.58 6.60
N LYS A 90 24.29 1.49 7.14
CA LYS A 90 24.56 0.25 6.40
C LYS A 90 23.27 -0.36 5.84
N SER A 91 22.18 -0.35 6.61
CA SER A 91 20.88 -0.86 6.12
C SER A 91 20.31 0.02 5.00
N ILE A 92 20.50 1.33 5.05
CA ILE A 92 20.09 2.27 3.98
C ILE A 92 20.93 2.02 2.71
N GLY A 93 22.26 1.90 2.85
CA GLY A 93 23.14 1.60 1.72
C GLY A 93 22.80 0.29 1.02
N SER A 94 22.57 -0.79 1.81
CA SER A 94 22.11 -2.07 1.29
C SER A 94 20.75 -1.96 0.61
N ALA A 95 19.78 -1.27 1.22
CA ALA A 95 18.44 -1.05 0.63
C ALA A 95 18.52 -0.27 -0.69
N ALA A 96 19.43 0.71 -0.81
CA ALA A 96 19.64 1.47 -2.04
C ALA A 96 20.15 0.57 -3.16
N ILE A 97 21.16 -0.28 -2.89
CA ILE A 97 21.73 -1.21 -3.89
C ILE A 97 20.65 -2.23 -4.31
N LEU A 98 19.95 -2.84 -3.36
CA LEU A 98 18.87 -3.79 -3.66
C LEU A 98 17.75 -3.13 -4.49
N SER A 99 17.42 -1.87 -4.19
CA SER A 99 16.40 -1.14 -4.94
C SER A 99 16.83 -0.84 -6.38
N VAL A 100 18.13 -0.57 -6.61
CA VAL A 100 18.67 -0.43 -7.98
C VAL A 100 18.57 -1.74 -8.74
N ILE A 101 18.97 -2.86 -8.11
CA ILE A 101 18.86 -4.20 -8.72
C ILE A 101 17.40 -4.50 -9.07
N VAL A 102 16.47 -4.29 -8.12
CA VAL A 102 15.04 -4.49 -8.33
C VAL A 102 14.52 -3.62 -9.48
N THR A 103 14.92 -2.35 -9.55
CA THR A 103 14.53 -1.44 -10.63
C THR A 103 14.95 -1.99 -11.98
N ILE A 104 16.22 -2.39 -12.13
CA ILE A 104 16.74 -2.94 -13.40
C ILE A 104 15.97 -4.21 -13.79
N VAL A 105 15.82 -5.15 -12.86
CA VAL A 105 15.14 -6.42 -13.11
C VAL A 105 13.66 -6.20 -13.45
N MET A 106 12.95 -5.41 -12.66
CA MET A 106 11.53 -5.16 -12.87
C MET A 106 11.26 -4.39 -14.17
N THR A 107 12.08 -3.40 -14.50
CA THR A 107 11.98 -2.69 -15.78
C THR A 107 12.20 -3.65 -16.95
N ALA A 108 13.28 -4.42 -16.91
CA ALA A 108 13.61 -5.36 -17.99
C ALA A 108 12.52 -6.43 -18.17
N VAL A 109 12.07 -7.07 -17.07
CA VAL A 109 11.03 -8.10 -17.10
C VAL A 109 9.69 -7.53 -17.56
N SER A 110 9.28 -6.38 -17.03
CA SER A 110 8.00 -5.76 -17.38
C SER A 110 7.97 -5.34 -18.84
N MET A 111 9.02 -4.70 -19.33
CA MET A 111 9.08 -4.29 -20.76
C MET A 111 9.13 -5.48 -21.70
N ALA A 112 9.86 -6.54 -21.37
CA ALA A 112 9.98 -7.73 -22.20
C ALA A 112 8.68 -8.57 -22.24
N SER A 113 7.90 -8.58 -21.16
CA SER A 113 6.70 -9.42 -21.02
C SER A 113 5.39 -8.69 -21.35
N MET A 114 5.42 -7.37 -21.58
CA MET A 114 4.21 -6.56 -21.65
C MET A 114 3.26 -6.97 -22.76
N ASP A 115 3.75 -7.21 -23.99
CA ASP A 115 2.93 -7.63 -25.12
C ASP A 115 2.19 -8.94 -24.83
N SER A 116 2.92 -9.91 -24.26
CA SER A 116 2.34 -11.20 -23.89
C SER A 116 1.30 -11.04 -22.79
N LEU A 117 1.57 -10.17 -21.81
CA LEU A 117 0.66 -9.92 -20.68
C LEU A 117 -0.64 -9.26 -21.14
N LEU A 118 -0.58 -8.23 -21.99
CA LEU A 118 -1.76 -7.57 -22.53
C LEU A 118 -2.61 -8.50 -23.40
N ARG A 119 -1.99 -9.38 -24.18
CA ARG A 119 -2.69 -10.41 -24.95
C ARG A 119 -3.37 -11.46 -24.07
N VAL A 120 -2.71 -11.94 -23.02
CA VAL A 120 -3.30 -12.87 -22.03
C VAL A 120 -4.48 -12.23 -21.31
N MET A 121 -4.44 -10.91 -21.09
CA MET A 121 -5.55 -10.16 -20.51
C MET A 121 -6.72 -9.91 -21.48
N ASN A 122 -6.61 -10.35 -22.74
CA ASN A 122 -7.60 -10.10 -23.78
C ASN A 122 -7.92 -8.61 -23.95
N THR A 123 -6.88 -7.75 -23.93
CA THR A 123 -7.05 -6.32 -24.17
C THR A 123 -7.64 -6.13 -25.58
N PRO A 124 -8.75 -5.38 -25.75
CA PRO A 124 -9.37 -5.13 -27.03
C PRO A 124 -8.40 -4.50 -28.03
N GLU A 125 -8.49 -4.91 -29.31
CA GLU A 125 -7.55 -4.46 -30.36
C GLU A 125 -7.63 -2.95 -30.63
N ASP A 126 -8.80 -2.36 -30.47
CA ASP A 126 -9.06 -0.93 -30.69
C ASP A 126 -8.31 -0.02 -29.68
N ILE A 127 -8.06 -0.50 -28.47
CA ILE A 127 -7.31 0.23 -27.43
C ILE A 127 -5.92 -0.35 -27.16
N PHE A 128 -5.52 -1.44 -27.85
CA PHE A 128 -4.30 -2.18 -27.53
C PHE A 128 -3.03 -1.29 -27.59
N ASP A 129 -2.89 -0.52 -28.68
CA ASP A 129 -1.70 0.31 -28.89
C ASP A 129 -1.62 1.44 -27.86
N MET A 130 -2.73 2.10 -27.52
CA MET A 130 -2.77 3.13 -26.47
C MET A 130 -2.49 2.55 -25.09
N THR A 131 -3.03 1.36 -24.80
CA THR A 131 -2.78 0.64 -23.54
C THR A 131 -1.29 0.28 -23.41
N LYS A 132 -0.71 -0.24 -24.50
CA LYS A 132 0.71 -0.59 -24.57
C LYS A 132 1.61 0.64 -24.41
N GLU A 133 1.32 1.72 -25.12
CA GLU A 133 2.07 2.98 -25.02
C GLU A 133 2.10 3.48 -23.58
N TYR A 134 0.94 3.61 -22.94
CA TYR A 134 0.83 4.08 -21.58
C TYR A 134 1.64 3.23 -20.61
N ILE A 135 1.41 1.91 -20.59
CA ILE A 135 2.04 1.03 -19.60
C ILE A 135 3.55 0.87 -19.85
N MET A 136 4.02 0.90 -21.09
CA MET A 136 5.45 0.85 -21.40
C MET A 136 6.19 2.08 -20.87
N ILE A 137 5.60 3.27 -20.98
CA ILE A 137 6.15 4.49 -20.40
C ILE A 137 6.21 4.36 -18.87
N ILE A 138 5.12 3.90 -18.22
CA ILE A 138 5.11 3.65 -16.77
C ILE A 138 6.20 2.66 -16.35
N CYS A 139 6.39 1.57 -17.11
CA CYS A 139 7.45 0.58 -16.83
C CYS A 139 8.85 1.16 -17.00
N ALA A 140 9.08 1.99 -18.01
CA ALA A 140 10.35 2.72 -18.16
C ALA A 140 10.61 3.67 -16.98
N GLY A 141 9.56 4.20 -16.36
CA GLY A 141 9.58 5.08 -15.20
C GLY A 141 9.64 4.39 -13.84
N ILE A 142 9.79 3.06 -13.75
CA ILE A 142 9.88 2.33 -12.47
C ILE A 142 10.97 2.92 -11.56
N ALA A 143 12.08 3.38 -12.12
CA ALA A 143 13.15 4.02 -11.37
C ALA A 143 12.68 5.23 -10.55
N CYS A 144 11.83 6.08 -11.11
CA CYS A 144 11.27 7.26 -10.44
C CYS A 144 10.36 6.86 -9.28
N ASN A 145 9.52 5.85 -9.51
CA ASN A 145 8.63 5.30 -8.48
C ASN A 145 9.42 4.67 -7.33
N VAL A 146 10.41 3.82 -7.63
CA VAL A 146 11.27 3.18 -6.64
C VAL A 146 12.06 4.21 -5.83
N LEU A 147 12.63 5.23 -6.48
CA LEU A 147 13.37 6.30 -5.81
C LEU A 147 12.50 7.01 -4.77
N TYR A 148 11.31 7.47 -5.16
CA TYR A 148 10.40 8.14 -4.25
C TYR A 148 9.94 7.21 -3.12
N ASN A 149 9.52 5.98 -3.43
CA ASN A 149 9.03 5.02 -2.43
C ASN A 149 10.11 4.63 -1.42
N LEU A 150 11.34 4.38 -1.86
CA LEU A 150 12.46 4.07 -0.98
C LEU A 150 12.77 5.24 -0.04
N LEU A 151 12.98 6.44 -0.58
CA LEU A 151 13.38 7.60 0.22
C LEU A 151 12.27 8.06 1.17
N SER A 152 11.02 8.03 0.73
CA SER A 152 9.87 8.32 1.61
C SER A 152 9.71 7.27 2.72
N SER A 153 10.00 5.99 2.43
CA SER A 153 9.98 4.92 3.44
C SER A 153 11.13 5.05 4.43
N ILE A 154 12.32 5.47 4.00
CA ILE A 154 13.45 5.78 4.89
C ILE A 154 13.10 6.96 5.82
N LEU A 155 12.48 8.02 5.31
CA LEU A 155 12.03 9.14 6.15
C LEU A 155 10.97 8.69 7.17
N ARG A 156 10.02 7.86 6.76
CA ARG A 156 9.03 7.26 7.68
C ARG A 156 9.70 6.36 8.73
N ALA A 157 10.75 5.63 8.37
CA ALA A 157 11.49 4.76 9.29
C ALA A 157 12.09 5.52 10.48
N ILE A 158 12.55 6.77 10.27
CA ILE A 158 13.01 7.67 11.34
C ILE A 158 11.90 8.51 11.97
N GLY A 159 10.64 8.19 11.69
CA GLY A 159 9.47 8.86 12.26
C GLY A 159 9.05 10.17 11.56
N ASN A 160 9.56 10.47 10.38
CA ASN A 160 9.17 11.66 9.64
C ASN A 160 8.11 11.32 8.58
N SER A 161 6.84 11.57 8.89
CA SER A 161 5.72 11.41 7.96
C SER A 161 5.30 12.71 7.26
N VAL A 162 5.76 13.87 7.74
CA VAL A 162 5.35 15.18 7.23
C VAL A 162 6.05 15.50 5.90
N VAL A 163 7.35 15.24 5.80
CA VAL A 163 8.11 15.54 4.58
C VAL A 163 7.63 14.70 3.39
N PRO A 164 7.45 13.38 3.52
CA PRO A 164 6.82 12.59 2.46
C PRO A 164 5.45 13.13 2.00
N LEU A 165 4.61 13.60 2.94
CA LEU A 165 3.34 14.25 2.61
C LEU A 165 3.54 15.51 1.75
N VAL A 166 4.41 16.43 2.19
CA VAL A 166 4.64 17.70 1.46
C VAL A 166 5.13 17.42 0.04
N LEU A 167 6.06 16.47 -0.10
CA LEU A 167 6.60 16.09 -1.40
C LEU A 167 5.54 15.40 -2.28
N LEU A 168 4.65 14.60 -1.68
CA LEU A 168 3.53 14.00 -2.40
C LEU A 168 2.54 15.06 -2.90
N VAL A 169 2.24 16.08 -2.11
CA VAL A 169 1.37 17.20 -2.53
C VAL A 169 2.02 17.96 -3.70
N ILE A 170 3.33 18.24 -3.63
CA ILE A 170 4.06 18.86 -4.74
C ILE A 170 3.98 17.99 -6.00
N ALA A 171 4.20 16.68 -5.86
CA ALA A 171 4.07 15.74 -6.99
C ALA A 171 2.66 15.78 -7.58
N SER A 172 1.64 15.74 -6.73
CA SER A 172 0.24 15.72 -7.17
C SER A 172 -0.13 16.97 -7.96
N VAL A 173 0.27 18.15 -7.47
CA VAL A 173 0.06 19.40 -8.19
C VAL A 173 0.84 19.44 -9.49
N THR A 174 2.10 19.01 -9.47
CA THR A 174 2.95 18.94 -10.68
C THR A 174 2.37 17.98 -11.71
N ASN A 175 1.87 16.81 -11.27
CA ASN A 175 1.24 15.83 -12.15
C ASN A 175 0.02 16.43 -12.86
N ILE A 176 -0.93 17.03 -12.12
CA ILE A 176 -2.13 17.66 -12.70
C ILE A 176 -1.75 18.76 -13.74
N VAL A 177 -0.76 19.59 -13.41
CA VAL A 177 -0.29 20.62 -14.33
C VAL A 177 0.35 20.01 -15.58
N LEU A 178 1.20 19.00 -15.42
CA LEU A 178 1.85 18.31 -16.54
C LEU A 178 0.85 17.53 -17.39
N ASP A 179 -0.15 16.86 -16.79
CA ASP A 179 -1.23 16.20 -17.52
C ASP A 179 -1.92 17.20 -18.47
N TYR A 180 -2.29 18.35 -17.92
CA TYR A 180 -2.94 19.38 -18.72
C TYR A 180 -2.02 19.91 -19.84
N VAL A 181 -0.76 20.21 -19.52
CA VAL A 181 0.21 20.75 -20.49
C VAL A 181 0.55 19.72 -21.59
N LEU A 182 0.87 18.47 -21.21
CA LEU A 182 1.31 17.46 -22.17
C LEU A 182 0.15 16.93 -23.01
N ILE A 183 -1.06 16.83 -22.44
CA ILE A 183 -2.24 16.34 -23.16
C ILE A 183 -2.84 17.43 -24.03
N VAL A 184 -3.11 18.63 -23.45
CA VAL A 184 -3.87 19.67 -24.15
C VAL A 184 -3.00 20.48 -25.10
N TYR A 185 -1.81 20.91 -24.67
CA TYR A 185 -0.88 21.68 -25.52
C TYR A 185 0.11 20.81 -26.28
N GLY A 186 0.60 19.73 -25.66
CA GLY A 186 1.55 18.82 -26.26
C GLY A 186 0.93 17.80 -27.22
N HIS A 187 -0.38 17.61 -27.18
CA HIS A 187 -1.13 16.62 -27.97
C HIS A 187 -0.57 15.19 -27.87
N MET A 188 0.00 14.84 -26.69
CA MET A 188 0.68 13.56 -26.49
C MET A 188 -0.28 12.40 -26.14
N GLY A 189 -1.59 12.62 -26.16
CA GLY A 189 -2.57 11.56 -25.88
C GLY A 189 -2.36 10.87 -24.51
N VAL A 190 -2.48 9.54 -24.48
CA VAL A 190 -2.28 8.72 -23.28
C VAL A 190 -0.83 8.73 -22.81
N GLY A 191 0.13 8.88 -23.74
CA GLY A 191 1.55 9.00 -23.39
C GLY A 191 1.84 10.23 -22.53
N GLY A 192 1.12 11.34 -22.77
CA GLY A 192 1.21 12.56 -21.97
C GLY A 192 0.90 12.32 -20.49
N ALA A 193 -0.16 11.61 -20.17
CA ALA A 193 -0.53 11.22 -18.81
C ALA A 193 0.53 10.32 -18.14
N ALA A 194 1.07 9.35 -18.89
CA ALA A 194 2.13 8.49 -18.40
C ALA A 194 3.41 9.28 -18.09
N TYR A 195 3.84 10.18 -18.99
CA TYR A 195 5.01 11.05 -18.74
C TYR A 195 4.78 11.99 -17.56
N ALA A 196 3.60 12.61 -17.44
CA ALA A 196 3.29 13.46 -16.31
C ALA A 196 3.43 12.71 -14.97
N THR A 197 2.95 11.48 -14.92
CA THR A 197 3.07 10.61 -13.75
C THR A 197 4.52 10.31 -13.40
N ILE A 198 5.35 9.93 -14.36
CA ILE A 198 6.76 9.58 -14.12
C ILE A 198 7.57 10.82 -13.71
N ILE A 199 7.38 11.93 -14.40
CA ILE A 199 8.12 13.17 -14.14
C ILE A 199 7.79 13.69 -12.74
N SER A 200 6.52 13.71 -12.35
CA SER A 200 6.11 14.17 -11.03
C SER A 200 6.62 13.28 -9.90
N GLN A 201 6.61 11.94 -10.09
CA GLN A 201 7.21 11.01 -9.14
C GLN A 201 8.73 11.16 -9.06
N GLY A 202 9.40 11.31 -10.21
CA GLY A 202 10.84 11.56 -10.28
C GLY A 202 11.23 12.85 -9.58
N LEU A 203 10.49 13.92 -9.82
CA LEU A 203 10.67 15.21 -9.13
C LEU A 203 10.58 15.03 -7.61
N SER A 204 9.55 14.35 -7.14
CA SER A 204 9.39 14.08 -5.70
C SER A 204 10.54 13.24 -5.13
N GLY A 205 10.99 12.22 -5.88
CA GLY A 205 12.14 11.42 -5.49
C GLY A 205 13.42 12.27 -5.37
N VAL A 206 13.69 13.12 -6.35
CA VAL A 206 14.84 14.04 -6.33
C VAL A 206 14.74 15.05 -5.20
N LEU A 207 13.58 15.67 -5.00
CA LEU A 207 13.37 16.61 -3.89
C LEU A 207 13.53 15.93 -2.53
N CYS A 208 13.07 14.68 -2.40
CA CYS A 208 13.24 13.86 -1.20
C CYS A 208 14.75 13.61 -0.94
N LEU A 209 15.50 13.27 -1.96
CA LEU A 209 16.95 13.06 -1.86
C LEU A 209 17.67 14.36 -1.45
N ILE A 210 17.35 15.48 -2.07
CA ILE A 210 17.92 16.80 -1.72
C ILE A 210 17.60 17.15 -0.26
N TYR A 211 16.37 16.90 0.19
CA TYR A 211 15.98 17.13 1.57
C TYR A 211 16.80 16.27 2.54
N ILE A 212 16.97 14.97 2.25
CA ILE A 212 17.75 14.06 3.08
C ILE A 212 19.21 14.55 3.17
N ILE A 213 19.82 14.89 2.05
CA ILE A 213 21.21 15.36 2.00
C ILE A 213 21.40 16.69 2.75
N LYS A 214 20.47 17.64 2.62
CA LYS A 214 20.62 18.97 3.24
C LYS A 214 20.17 19.03 4.70
N SER A 215 19.12 18.27 5.07
CA SER A 215 18.39 18.50 6.31
C SER A 215 18.43 17.34 7.31
N VAL A 216 18.95 16.17 6.92
CA VAL A 216 18.93 14.97 7.77
C VAL A 216 20.33 14.32 7.86
N PRO A 217 21.26 14.92 8.64
CA PRO A 217 22.63 14.39 8.76
C PRO A 217 22.72 12.94 9.26
N THR A 218 21.71 12.50 10.02
CA THR A 218 21.62 11.12 10.55
C THR A 218 21.54 10.07 9.44
N LEU A 219 20.97 10.43 8.28
CA LEU A 219 20.80 9.56 7.12
C LEU A 219 21.95 9.63 6.10
N HIS A 220 22.97 10.45 6.35
CA HIS A 220 24.09 10.57 5.41
C HIS A 220 24.85 9.25 5.35
N ILE A 221 24.86 8.65 4.16
CA ILE A 221 25.61 7.44 3.85
C ILE A 221 26.96 7.81 3.22
N ARG A 222 27.99 7.02 3.50
CA ARG A 222 29.30 7.07 2.88
C ARG A 222 29.49 5.86 1.96
N PRO A 223 30.44 5.86 1.02
CA PRO A 223 30.69 4.70 0.16
C PRO A 223 30.93 3.40 0.93
N GLU A 224 31.53 3.47 2.13
CA GLU A 224 31.77 2.33 3.01
C GLU A 224 30.49 1.65 3.52
N HIS A 225 29.35 2.40 3.60
CA HIS A 225 28.04 1.86 3.98
C HIS A 225 27.32 1.17 2.82
N CYS A 226 27.74 1.43 1.58
CA CYS A 226 27.18 0.84 0.37
C CYS A 226 27.79 -0.55 0.11
N ARG A 227 27.55 -1.49 1.02
CA ARG A 227 27.99 -2.87 0.89
C ARG A 227 26.85 -3.84 1.15
N LEU A 228 26.79 -4.93 0.40
CA LEU A 228 25.83 -6.00 0.59
C LEU A 228 26.35 -6.98 1.66
N GLU A 229 26.15 -6.63 2.92
CA GLU A 229 26.42 -7.58 4.03
C GLU A 229 25.34 -8.67 4.03
N SER A 230 25.76 -9.94 3.98
CA SER A 230 24.86 -11.11 3.85
C SER A 230 23.72 -11.09 4.86
N GLN A 231 23.99 -10.76 6.13
CA GLN A 231 22.97 -10.73 7.17
C GLN A 231 21.98 -9.56 6.98
N CYS A 232 22.46 -8.40 6.53
CA CYS A 232 21.62 -7.24 6.23
C CYS A 232 20.68 -7.55 5.06
N VAL A 233 21.23 -8.06 3.96
CA VAL A 233 20.48 -8.48 2.77
C VAL A 233 19.43 -9.54 3.12
N LYS A 234 19.83 -10.57 3.87
CA LYS A 234 18.90 -11.62 4.30
C LYS A 234 17.72 -11.06 5.09
N ASN A 235 17.96 -10.16 6.05
CA ASN A 235 16.90 -9.56 6.86
C ASN A 235 15.97 -8.70 5.99
N GLN A 236 16.50 -7.92 5.07
CA GLN A 236 15.72 -7.09 4.15
C GLN A 236 14.87 -7.91 3.19
N LEU A 237 15.42 -8.97 2.59
CA LEU A 237 14.70 -9.86 1.69
C LEU A 237 13.65 -10.70 2.41
N THR A 238 13.91 -11.14 3.64
CA THR A 238 12.96 -11.92 4.45
C THR A 238 11.66 -11.16 4.73
N VAL A 239 11.72 -9.84 4.75
CA VAL A 239 10.52 -8.99 4.90
C VAL A 239 10.04 -8.47 3.54
N GLY A 240 10.96 -8.00 2.69
CA GLY A 240 10.64 -7.35 1.42
C GLY A 240 9.95 -8.28 0.42
N ILE A 241 10.48 -9.48 0.19
CA ILE A 241 9.89 -10.43 -0.77
C ILE A 241 8.45 -10.82 -0.38
N PRO A 242 8.17 -11.25 0.87
CA PRO A 242 6.79 -11.53 1.26
C PRO A 242 5.87 -10.31 1.17
N MET A 243 6.35 -9.11 1.47
CA MET A 243 5.56 -7.87 1.30
C MET A 243 5.22 -7.62 -0.17
N ALA A 244 6.16 -7.82 -1.07
CA ALA A 244 5.93 -7.67 -2.51
C ALA A 244 4.92 -8.70 -3.04
N LEU A 245 5.10 -9.98 -2.68
CA LEU A 245 4.19 -11.06 -3.07
C LEU A 245 2.77 -10.82 -2.54
N GLN A 246 2.61 -10.20 -1.38
CA GLN A 246 1.32 -9.84 -0.82
C GLN A 246 0.52 -8.93 -1.76
N PHE A 247 1.14 -7.94 -2.42
CA PHE A 247 0.46 -7.10 -3.41
C PHE A 247 -0.02 -7.91 -4.62
N SER A 248 0.82 -8.84 -5.09
CA SER A 248 0.44 -9.75 -6.18
C SER A 248 -0.74 -10.67 -5.81
N ILE A 249 -0.73 -11.22 -4.61
CA ILE A 249 -1.82 -12.05 -4.07
C ILE A 249 -3.13 -11.25 -3.99
N THR A 250 -3.06 -9.99 -3.54
CA THR A 250 -4.23 -9.12 -3.47
C THR A 250 -4.78 -8.81 -4.88
N ALA A 251 -3.90 -8.55 -5.85
CA ALA A 251 -4.29 -8.33 -7.24
C ALA A 251 -5.06 -9.53 -7.83
N ILE A 252 -4.56 -10.75 -7.62
CA ILE A 252 -5.24 -11.98 -8.05
C ILE A 252 -6.64 -12.08 -7.41
N GLY A 253 -6.75 -11.76 -6.12
CA GLY A 253 -8.02 -11.79 -5.40
C GLY A 253 -9.07 -10.85 -5.99
N THR A 254 -8.68 -9.65 -6.43
CA THR A 254 -9.60 -8.70 -7.07
C THR A 254 -10.06 -9.17 -8.45
N ILE A 255 -9.19 -9.83 -9.21
CA ILE A 255 -9.53 -10.41 -10.51
C ILE A 255 -10.60 -11.52 -10.36
N LEU A 256 -10.51 -12.38 -9.33
CA LEU A 256 -11.50 -13.44 -9.08
C LEU A 256 -12.89 -12.86 -8.78
N VAL A 257 -12.96 -11.80 -7.97
CA VAL A 257 -14.23 -11.12 -7.67
C VAL A 257 -14.79 -10.46 -8.93
N GLN A 258 -13.94 -9.81 -9.72
CA GLN A 258 -14.36 -9.19 -10.98
C GLN A 258 -14.92 -10.20 -11.97
N ALA A 259 -14.30 -11.38 -12.09
CA ALA A 259 -14.80 -12.46 -12.95
C ALA A 259 -16.20 -12.92 -12.54
N ALA A 260 -16.45 -13.12 -11.22
CA ALA A 260 -17.77 -13.47 -10.72
C ALA A 260 -18.80 -12.36 -10.97
N LEU A 261 -18.38 -11.10 -10.82
CA LEU A 261 -19.23 -9.93 -11.00
C LEU A 261 -19.68 -9.77 -12.46
N ASN A 262 -18.79 -10.04 -13.42
CA ASN A 262 -19.07 -9.92 -14.84
C ASN A 262 -20.22 -10.85 -15.32
N LEU A 263 -20.47 -11.95 -14.61
CA LEU A 263 -21.60 -12.84 -14.89
C LEU A 263 -22.96 -12.24 -14.51
N LEU A 264 -23.00 -11.21 -13.64
CA LEU A 264 -24.22 -10.60 -13.13
C LEU A 264 -24.76 -9.46 -14.00
N GLY A 265 -24.02 -9.09 -15.03
CA GLY A 265 -24.40 -8.05 -15.99
C GLY A 265 -23.84 -6.67 -15.71
N SER A 266 -23.86 -5.80 -16.73
CA SER A 266 -23.18 -4.51 -16.74
C SER A 266 -23.64 -3.52 -15.67
N ASN A 267 -24.95 -3.47 -15.39
CA ASN A 267 -25.52 -2.58 -14.37
C ASN A 267 -24.99 -2.89 -12.96
N VAL A 268 -24.85 -4.19 -12.65
CA VAL A 268 -24.31 -4.66 -11.38
C VAL A 268 -22.82 -4.32 -11.28
N VAL A 269 -22.06 -4.53 -12.37
CA VAL A 269 -20.64 -4.18 -12.45
C VAL A 269 -20.43 -2.69 -12.23
N ALA A 270 -21.22 -1.83 -12.88
CA ALA A 270 -21.16 -0.37 -12.70
C ALA A 270 -21.45 0.03 -11.25
N SER A 271 -22.51 -0.53 -10.66
CA SER A 271 -22.90 -0.27 -9.27
C SER A 271 -21.84 -0.70 -8.26
N TYR A 272 -21.23 -1.86 -8.48
CA TYR A 272 -20.10 -2.36 -7.68
C TYR A 272 -18.88 -1.45 -7.80
N SER A 273 -18.56 -0.99 -9.01
CA SER A 273 -17.42 -0.10 -9.25
C SER A 273 -17.55 1.23 -8.49
N VAL A 274 -18.75 1.83 -8.48
CA VAL A 274 -19.01 3.03 -7.68
C VAL A 274 -18.83 2.74 -6.20
N SER A 275 -19.38 1.60 -5.71
CA SER A 275 -19.26 1.20 -4.31
C SER A 275 -17.81 1.00 -3.88
N CYS A 276 -16.98 0.37 -4.74
CA CYS A 276 -15.55 0.20 -4.50
C CYS A 276 -14.79 1.53 -4.43
N LYS A 277 -15.15 2.52 -5.25
CA LYS A 277 -14.51 3.86 -5.18
C LYS A 277 -14.81 4.54 -3.85
N VAL A 278 -16.05 4.43 -3.36
CA VAL A 278 -16.42 4.92 -2.02
C VAL A 278 -15.64 4.18 -0.94
N GLU A 279 -15.60 2.84 -1.01
CA GLU A 279 -14.84 2.01 -0.07
C GLU A 279 -13.36 2.41 -0.05
N GLN A 280 -12.71 2.55 -1.22
CA GLN A 280 -11.30 2.93 -1.31
C GLN A 280 -11.00 4.25 -0.57
N LEU A 281 -11.87 5.25 -0.67
CA LEU A 281 -11.69 6.52 0.05
C LEU A 281 -11.77 6.33 1.56
N VAL A 282 -12.76 5.58 2.03
CA VAL A 282 -13.00 5.43 3.48
C VAL A 282 -12.06 4.42 4.13
N THR A 283 -11.39 3.57 3.37
CA THR A 283 -10.40 2.61 3.89
C THR A 283 -8.97 3.16 3.97
N GLN A 284 -8.69 4.34 3.38
CA GLN A 284 -7.35 4.97 3.45
C GLN A 284 -6.80 5.15 4.87
N PRO A 285 -7.59 5.51 5.90
CA PRO A 285 -7.11 5.58 7.27
C PRO A 285 -6.67 4.23 7.84
N PHE A 286 -7.27 3.10 7.43
CA PHE A 286 -6.79 1.77 7.84
C PHE A 286 -5.41 1.47 7.23
N ALA A 287 -5.21 1.79 5.95
CA ALA A 287 -3.91 1.65 5.28
C ALA A 287 -2.84 2.54 5.96
N ALA A 288 -3.18 3.79 6.27
CA ALA A 288 -2.31 4.70 7.01
C ALA A 288 -1.97 4.18 8.41
N MET A 289 -2.94 3.57 9.12
CA MET A 289 -2.71 2.91 10.40
C MET A 289 -1.73 1.75 10.26
N GLY A 290 -1.83 0.97 9.19
CA GLY A 290 -0.88 -0.10 8.87
C GLY A 290 0.55 0.43 8.77
N VAL A 291 0.79 1.43 7.91
CA VAL A 291 2.12 2.05 7.75
C VAL A 291 2.65 2.60 9.08
N THR A 292 1.78 3.24 9.86
CA THR A 292 2.12 3.76 11.19
C THR A 292 2.56 2.64 12.13
N MET A 293 1.84 1.51 12.13
CA MET A 293 2.15 0.37 12.99
C MET A 293 3.43 -0.36 12.56
N ALA A 294 3.72 -0.41 11.26
CA ALA A 294 5.01 -0.93 10.78
C ALA A 294 6.19 -0.15 11.36
N THR A 295 6.14 1.19 11.28
CA THR A 295 7.19 2.05 11.82
C THR A 295 7.26 1.98 13.35
N TYR A 296 6.11 2.10 14.04
CA TYR A 296 6.04 2.04 15.49
C TYR A 296 6.59 0.72 16.05
N CYS A 297 6.15 -0.41 15.51
CA CYS A 297 6.61 -1.72 15.96
C CYS A 297 8.07 -1.96 15.60
N ALA A 298 8.56 -1.50 14.45
CA ALA A 298 9.95 -1.64 14.06
C ALA A 298 10.88 -0.88 15.02
N GLN A 299 10.61 0.38 15.32
CA GLN A 299 11.43 1.16 16.27
C GLN A 299 11.44 0.53 17.67
N ASN A 300 10.27 0.11 18.18
CA ASN A 300 10.19 -0.53 19.50
C ASN A 300 10.79 -1.94 19.52
N ARG A 301 10.79 -2.65 18.37
CA ARG A 301 11.52 -3.91 18.22
C ARG A 301 13.02 -3.71 18.30
N GLY A 302 13.53 -2.59 17.80
CA GLY A 302 14.95 -2.22 17.88
C GLY A 302 15.49 -2.20 19.31
N ILE A 303 14.71 -1.67 20.26
CA ILE A 303 15.04 -1.67 21.71
C ILE A 303 14.50 -2.89 22.46
N ASN A 304 13.91 -3.84 21.73
CA ASN A 304 13.30 -5.05 22.30
C ASN A 304 12.21 -4.79 23.38
N ASP A 305 11.49 -3.65 23.27
CA ASP A 305 10.37 -3.32 24.17
C ASP A 305 9.05 -3.91 23.65
N LEU A 306 8.84 -5.19 23.96
CA LEU A 306 7.67 -5.96 23.53
C LEU A 306 6.36 -5.49 24.20
N ASP A 307 6.44 -4.97 25.42
CA ASP A 307 5.27 -4.46 26.14
C ASP A 307 4.76 -3.18 25.50
N ARG A 308 5.68 -2.33 25.06
CA ARG A 308 5.35 -1.13 24.32
C ARG A 308 4.72 -1.44 22.96
N ILE A 309 5.21 -2.46 22.25
CA ILE A 309 4.58 -2.95 21.02
C ILE A 309 3.13 -3.38 21.29
N ARG A 310 2.88 -4.17 22.35
CA ARG A 310 1.51 -4.58 22.73
C ARG A 310 0.59 -3.41 23.03
N LYS A 311 1.08 -2.42 23.81
CA LYS A 311 0.32 -1.20 24.12
C LYS A 311 -0.03 -0.40 22.88
N GLY A 312 0.91 -0.26 21.94
CA GLY A 312 0.69 0.43 20.66
C GLY A 312 -0.33 -0.30 19.78
N VAL A 313 -0.19 -1.61 19.62
CA VAL A 313 -1.14 -2.43 18.85
C VAL A 313 -2.54 -2.38 19.45
N LYS A 314 -2.67 -2.44 20.79
CA LYS A 314 -3.96 -2.28 21.46
C LYS A 314 -4.58 -0.90 21.20
N ALA A 315 -3.79 0.16 21.35
CA ALA A 315 -4.25 1.53 21.07
C ALA A 315 -4.70 1.70 19.61
N ALA A 316 -3.93 1.19 18.65
CA ALA A 316 -4.25 1.23 17.25
C ALA A 316 -5.56 0.49 16.93
N ASN A 317 -5.78 -0.71 17.52
CA ASN A 317 -7.03 -1.46 17.33
C ASN A 317 -8.24 -0.70 17.88
N ILE A 318 -8.11 -0.05 19.05
CA ILE A 318 -9.19 0.77 19.62
C ILE A 318 -9.50 1.95 18.69
N MET A 319 -8.47 2.69 18.25
CA MET A 319 -8.65 3.85 17.37
C MET A 319 -9.27 3.43 16.02
N SER A 320 -8.79 2.34 15.45
CA SER A 320 -9.31 1.77 14.20
C SER A 320 -10.74 1.27 14.35
N GLY A 321 -11.09 0.63 15.47
CA GLY A 321 -12.44 0.18 15.76
C GLY A 321 -13.43 1.33 15.92
N VAL A 322 -13.05 2.39 16.63
CA VAL A 322 -13.87 3.62 16.74
C VAL A 322 -14.08 4.24 15.35
N TYR A 323 -13.00 4.37 14.57
CA TYR A 323 -13.10 4.88 13.20
C TYR A 323 -14.02 4.02 12.33
N ALA A 324 -13.90 2.69 12.40
CA ALA A 324 -14.72 1.76 11.62
C ALA A 324 -16.22 1.97 11.85
N VAL A 325 -16.63 2.10 13.12
CA VAL A 325 -18.02 2.34 13.49
C VAL A 325 -18.51 3.70 13.00
N LEU A 326 -17.70 4.75 13.21
CA LEU A 326 -18.07 6.11 12.81
C LEU A 326 -18.17 6.23 11.28
N VAL A 327 -17.19 5.71 10.54
CA VAL A 327 -17.18 5.80 9.08
C VAL A 327 -18.28 4.96 8.44
N TYR A 328 -18.59 3.78 8.99
CA TYR A 328 -19.71 2.98 8.53
C TYR A 328 -21.03 3.75 8.62
N GLY A 329 -21.33 4.33 9.79
CA GLY A 329 -22.54 5.15 9.96
C GLY A 329 -22.55 6.37 9.04
N LEU A 330 -21.42 7.08 8.92
CA LEU A 330 -21.30 8.25 8.06
C LEU A 330 -21.56 7.90 6.58
N VAL A 331 -20.90 6.85 6.07
CA VAL A 331 -21.03 6.46 4.66
C VAL A 331 -22.43 5.94 4.36
N TYR A 332 -23.02 5.18 5.28
CA TYR A 332 -24.40 4.69 5.11
C TYR A 332 -25.41 5.84 4.94
N ILE A 333 -25.27 6.91 5.72
CA ILE A 333 -26.11 8.12 5.65
C ILE A 333 -25.76 8.94 4.39
N ALA A 334 -24.49 9.09 4.06
CA ALA A 334 -24.02 9.94 2.96
C ALA A 334 -24.18 9.30 1.57
N LEU A 335 -24.40 7.99 1.48
CA LEU A 335 -24.45 7.23 0.23
C LEU A 335 -25.41 7.80 -0.83
N PRO A 336 -26.65 8.22 -0.50
CA PRO A 336 -27.58 8.82 -1.47
C PRO A 336 -27.07 10.13 -2.09
N TYR A 337 -26.17 10.84 -1.40
CA TYR A 337 -25.57 12.08 -1.87
C TYR A 337 -24.26 11.85 -2.64
N ILE A 338 -23.56 10.74 -2.34
CA ILE A 338 -22.27 10.41 -2.96
C ILE A 338 -22.49 9.73 -4.33
N VAL A 339 -23.41 8.79 -4.44
CA VAL A 339 -23.66 8.03 -5.69
C VAL A 339 -23.97 8.94 -6.89
N PRO A 340 -24.81 10.00 -6.77
CA PRO A 340 -25.08 10.91 -7.88
C PRO A 340 -23.87 11.69 -8.40
N LEU A 341 -22.77 11.74 -7.63
CA LEU A 341 -21.52 12.37 -8.09
C LEU A 341 -20.78 11.52 -9.13
N PHE A 342 -21.09 10.22 -9.20
CA PHE A 342 -20.42 9.26 -10.11
C PHE A 342 -21.27 8.90 -11.31
N ILE A 343 -22.59 8.99 -11.20
CA ILE A 343 -23.52 8.59 -12.26
C ILE A 343 -24.72 9.53 -12.32
N SER A 344 -25.24 9.76 -13.54
CA SER A 344 -26.40 10.60 -13.81
C SER A 344 -27.66 9.80 -14.15
N GLU A 345 -27.53 8.53 -14.50
CA GLU A 345 -28.66 7.67 -14.88
C GLU A 345 -28.82 6.52 -13.89
N GLN A 346 -30.04 6.00 -13.75
CA GLN A 346 -30.39 4.86 -12.91
C GLN A 346 -29.91 4.97 -11.44
N ILE A 347 -29.89 6.19 -10.92
CA ILE A 347 -29.34 6.52 -9.59
C ILE A 347 -29.97 5.66 -8.50
N GLU A 348 -31.28 5.45 -8.51
CA GLU A 348 -31.99 4.71 -7.49
C GLU A 348 -31.56 3.23 -7.45
N MET A 349 -31.42 2.61 -8.61
CA MET A 349 -30.98 1.23 -8.73
C MET A 349 -29.51 1.08 -8.22
N VAL A 350 -28.63 1.96 -8.65
CA VAL A 350 -27.21 1.93 -8.23
C VAL A 350 -27.08 2.23 -6.73
N CYS A 351 -27.88 3.15 -6.19
CA CYS A 351 -27.96 3.39 -4.74
C CYS A 351 -28.40 2.13 -3.98
N GLY A 352 -29.34 1.34 -4.52
CA GLY A 352 -29.77 0.08 -3.93
C GLY A 352 -28.64 -0.95 -3.83
N TYR A 353 -27.92 -1.17 -4.93
CA TYR A 353 -26.75 -2.06 -4.96
C TYR A 353 -25.60 -1.54 -4.07
N ALA A 354 -25.30 -0.24 -4.14
CA ALA A 354 -24.27 0.37 -3.33
C ALA A 354 -24.60 0.29 -1.82
N ARG A 355 -25.86 0.48 -1.45
CA ARG A 355 -26.32 0.31 -0.06
C ARG A 355 -26.10 -1.11 0.42
N THR A 356 -26.47 -2.11 -0.41
CA THR A 356 -26.23 -3.53 -0.09
C THR A 356 -24.75 -3.80 0.13
N TYR A 357 -23.89 -3.32 -0.78
CA TYR A 357 -22.43 -3.48 -0.67
C TYR A 357 -21.89 -2.86 0.61
N ILE A 358 -22.17 -1.57 0.84
CA ILE A 358 -21.67 -0.84 2.01
C ILE A 358 -22.22 -1.42 3.31
N THR A 359 -23.47 -1.89 3.32
CA THR A 359 -24.04 -2.56 4.50
C THR A 359 -23.24 -3.81 4.84
N ILE A 360 -23.00 -4.68 3.86
CA ILE A 360 -22.26 -5.93 4.08
C ILE A 360 -20.81 -5.65 4.43
N CYS A 361 -20.07 -4.92 3.57
CA CYS A 361 -18.64 -4.66 3.78
C CYS A 361 -18.37 -3.81 5.01
N GLY A 362 -19.21 -2.82 5.30
CA GLY A 362 -19.07 -1.91 6.44
C GLY A 362 -19.12 -2.61 7.80
N MET A 363 -19.94 -3.66 7.94
CA MET A 363 -19.97 -4.50 9.15
C MET A 363 -18.62 -5.17 9.42
N PHE A 364 -17.78 -5.34 8.38
CA PHE A 364 -16.48 -5.99 8.46
C PHE A 364 -15.30 -5.01 8.42
N PHE A 365 -15.54 -3.70 8.58
CA PHE A 365 -14.46 -2.70 8.66
C PHE A 365 -13.57 -2.89 9.91
N ILE A 366 -14.11 -3.44 11.01
CA ILE A 366 -13.29 -3.77 12.18
C ILE A 366 -12.28 -4.88 11.84
N PRO A 367 -12.66 -6.06 11.30
CA PRO A 367 -11.73 -7.05 10.78
C PRO A 367 -10.73 -6.50 9.76
N LEU A 368 -11.18 -5.63 8.86
CA LEU A 368 -10.30 -4.97 7.90
C LEU A 368 -9.21 -4.14 8.60
N GLY A 369 -9.59 -3.33 9.57
CA GLY A 369 -8.64 -2.57 10.39
C GLY A 369 -7.64 -3.48 11.13
N MET A 370 -8.11 -4.61 11.67
CA MET A 370 -7.26 -5.61 12.31
C MET A 370 -6.22 -6.19 11.33
N ILE A 371 -6.61 -6.47 10.08
CA ILE A 371 -5.66 -6.92 9.03
C ILE A 371 -4.51 -5.92 8.89
N PHE A 372 -4.82 -4.66 8.66
CA PHE A 372 -3.79 -3.63 8.48
C PHE A 372 -2.88 -3.51 9.70
N ILE A 373 -3.44 -3.54 10.91
CA ILE A 373 -2.68 -3.39 12.15
C ILE A 373 -1.78 -4.60 12.41
N PHE A 374 -2.34 -5.82 12.45
CA PHE A 374 -1.55 -7.01 12.81
C PHE A 374 -0.54 -7.37 11.72
N ARG A 375 -0.92 -7.25 10.45
CA ARG A 375 -0.04 -7.48 9.30
C ARG A 375 1.20 -6.60 9.39
N ASN A 376 1.00 -5.30 9.50
CA ASN A 376 2.09 -4.33 9.52
C ASN A 376 2.87 -4.33 10.84
N ALA A 377 2.24 -4.64 11.98
CA ALA A 377 2.92 -4.83 13.24
C ALA A 377 3.92 -6.01 13.17
N LEU A 378 3.52 -7.13 12.59
CA LEU A 378 4.38 -8.28 12.38
C LEU A 378 5.53 -7.97 11.40
N GLN A 379 5.23 -7.28 10.30
CA GLN A 379 6.24 -6.82 9.33
C GLN A 379 7.26 -5.90 10.00
N GLY A 380 6.81 -4.93 10.81
CA GLY A 380 7.68 -4.06 11.60
C GLY A 380 8.55 -4.83 12.60
N CYS A 381 8.06 -5.92 13.16
CA CYS A 381 8.85 -6.82 14.00
C CYS A 381 9.86 -7.70 13.22
N GLY A 382 9.87 -7.64 11.89
CA GLY A 382 10.78 -8.39 11.03
C GLY A 382 10.22 -9.72 10.52
N PHE A 383 8.92 -10.00 10.71
CA PHE A 383 8.27 -11.21 10.21
C PHE A 383 7.56 -10.90 8.87
N GLY A 384 8.06 -11.45 7.76
CA GLY A 384 7.43 -11.30 6.44
C GLY A 384 6.46 -12.43 6.10
N PHE A 385 6.82 -13.68 6.43
CA PHE A 385 6.11 -14.87 5.99
C PHE A 385 4.66 -14.96 6.52
N MET A 386 4.44 -14.79 7.82
CA MET A 386 3.10 -14.88 8.40
C MET A 386 2.14 -13.79 7.89
N PRO A 387 2.55 -12.53 7.77
CA PRO A 387 1.75 -11.50 7.09
C PRO A 387 1.37 -11.86 5.65
N MET A 388 2.29 -12.44 4.88
CA MET A 388 2.02 -12.92 3.53
C MET A 388 0.99 -14.05 3.51
N MET A 389 1.09 -15.01 4.45
CA MET A 389 0.08 -16.07 4.60
C MET A 389 -1.30 -15.52 4.92
N GLY A 390 -1.40 -14.40 5.65
CA GLY A 390 -2.66 -13.68 5.82
C GLY A 390 -3.27 -13.25 4.47
N GLY A 391 -2.44 -12.82 3.51
CA GLY A 391 -2.87 -12.55 2.13
C GLY A 391 -3.36 -13.79 1.39
N VAL A 392 -2.69 -14.93 1.59
CA VAL A 392 -3.14 -16.22 0.99
C VAL A 392 -4.50 -16.65 1.55
N VAL A 393 -4.70 -16.54 2.87
CA VAL A 393 -6.01 -16.82 3.51
C VAL A 393 -7.09 -15.90 2.95
N GLU A 394 -6.77 -14.61 2.78
CA GLU A 394 -7.68 -13.62 2.16
C GLU A 394 -8.04 -14.02 0.72
N LEU A 395 -7.05 -14.42 -0.09
CA LEU A 395 -7.26 -14.88 -1.46
C LEU A 395 -8.15 -16.12 -1.54
N LEU A 396 -7.87 -17.14 -0.72
CA LEU A 396 -8.64 -18.37 -0.70
C LEU A 396 -10.09 -18.13 -0.30
N SER A 397 -10.32 -17.38 0.79
CA SER A 397 -11.67 -17.03 1.24
C SER A 397 -12.44 -16.24 0.17
N ARG A 398 -11.79 -15.24 -0.43
CA ARG A 398 -12.36 -14.43 -1.51
C ARG A 398 -12.70 -15.29 -2.73
N GLY A 399 -11.80 -16.17 -3.14
CA GLY A 399 -12.00 -17.08 -4.27
C GLY A 399 -13.17 -18.05 -4.06
N ILE A 400 -13.25 -18.68 -2.89
CA ILE A 400 -14.35 -19.60 -2.54
C ILE A 400 -15.70 -18.87 -2.60
N MET A 401 -15.79 -17.69 -1.98
CA MET A 401 -17.02 -16.92 -1.97
C MET A 401 -17.39 -16.36 -3.35
N ALA A 402 -16.41 -15.91 -4.14
CA ALA A 402 -16.64 -15.45 -5.51
C ALA A 402 -17.15 -16.60 -6.40
N PHE A 403 -16.56 -17.79 -6.26
CA PHE A 403 -17.04 -18.99 -6.99
C PHE A 403 -18.46 -19.37 -6.59
N ALA A 404 -18.78 -19.41 -5.30
CA ALA A 404 -20.12 -19.69 -4.81
C ALA A 404 -21.14 -18.63 -5.30
N ALA A 405 -20.76 -17.36 -5.25
CA ALA A 405 -21.58 -16.25 -5.74
C ALA A 405 -21.87 -16.33 -7.24
N ALA A 406 -20.86 -16.71 -8.04
CA ALA A 406 -21.02 -16.94 -9.47
C ALA A 406 -22.01 -18.07 -9.76
N HIS A 407 -21.93 -19.20 -9.03
CA HIS A 407 -22.86 -20.34 -9.18
C HIS A 407 -24.28 -19.99 -8.79
N LEU A 408 -24.45 -19.18 -7.75
CA LEU A 408 -25.76 -18.76 -7.24
C LEU A 408 -26.32 -17.51 -7.96
N MET A 409 -25.57 -16.95 -8.91
CA MET A 409 -25.89 -15.68 -9.57
C MET A 409 -26.29 -14.57 -8.59
N SER A 410 -25.57 -14.47 -7.47
CA SER A 410 -25.94 -13.62 -6.34
C SER A 410 -25.00 -12.44 -6.15
N TYR A 411 -25.52 -11.21 -6.31
CA TYR A 411 -24.79 -9.99 -5.97
C TYR A 411 -24.40 -9.92 -4.48
N VAL A 412 -25.32 -10.33 -3.60
CA VAL A 412 -25.05 -10.40 -2.16
C VAL A 412 -23.88 -11.34 -1.86
N GLY A 413 -23.82 -12.48 -2.56
CA GLY A 413 -22.69 -13.41 -2.49
C GLY A 413 -21.37 -12.77 -2.89
N VAL A 414 -21.35 -11.96 -3.95
CA VAL A 414 -20.15 -11.19 -4.38
C VAL A 414 -19.74 -10.17 -3.30
N CYS A 415 -20.68 -9.47 -2.67
CA CYS A 415 -20.39 -8.55 -1.58
C CYS A 415 -19.75 -9.28 -0.38
N PHE A 416 -20.18 -10.50 -0.08
CA PHE A 416 -19.59 -11.32 0.98
C PHE A 416 -18.19 -11.83 0.64
N ALA A 417 -17.73 -11.78 -0.62
CA ALA A 417 -16.38 -12.19 -0.98
C ALA A 417 -15.30 -11.34 -0.28
N ASN A 418 -15.46 -10.01 -0.25
CA ASN A 418 -14.56 -9.13 0.49
C ASN A 418 -14.75 -9.27 2.01
N ALA A 419 -15.99 -9.28 2.48
CA ALA A 419 -16.32 -9.37 3.91
C ALA A 419 -15.76 -10.65 4.57
N SER A 420 -15.93 -11.80 3.93
CA SER A 420 -15.42 -13.09 4.42
C SER A 420 -13.89 -13.14 4.41
N ALA A 421 -13.27 -12.60 3.35
CA ALA A 421 -11.82 -12.50 3.25
C ALA A 421 -11.23 -11.65 4.39
N TRP A 422 -11.85 -10.52 4.73
CA TRP A 422 -11.40 -9.68 5.83
C TRP A 422 -11.58 -10.36 7.19
N LEU A 423 -12.68 -11.07 7.41
CA LEU A 423 -12.90 -11.79 8.64
C LEU A 423 -11.87 -12.91 8.84
N THR A 424 -11.71 -13.76 7.85
CA THR A 424 -10.80 -14.92 7.94
C THR A 424 -9.33 -14.51 8.07
N ALA A 425 -8.89 -13.54 7.25
CA ALA A 425 -7.54 -13.01 7.33
C ALA A 425 -7.29 -12.23 8.64
N GLY A 426 -8.30 -11.47 9.11
CA GLY A 426 -8.22 -10.76 10.38
C GLY A 426 -8.02 -11.70 11.57
N ILE A 427 -8.79 -12.79 11.63
CA ILE A 427 -8.66 -13.84 12.65
C ILE A 427 -7.29 -14.54 12.55
N PHE A 428 -6.89 -14.92 11.33
CA PHE A 428 -5.59 -15.57 11.12
C PHE A 428 -4.43 -14.69 11.60
N LEU A 429 -4.41 -13.41 11.21
CA LEU A 429 -3.36 -12.47 11.61
C LEU A 429 -3.38 -12.15 13.10
N TRP A 430 -4.55 -12.10 13.72
CA TRP A 430 -4.68 -11.98 15.16
C TRP A 430 -4.05 -13.17 15.89
N ILE A 431 -4.32 -14.40 15.46
CA ILE A 431 -3.72 -15.61 16.03
C ILE A 431 -2.20 -15.60 15.81
N ALA A 432 -1.75 -15.30 14.57
CA ALA A 432 -0.33 -15.24 14.21
C ALA A 432 0.42 -14.20 15.07
N TYR A 433 -0.19 -13.04 15.28
CA TYR A 433 0.39 -11.99 16.13
C TYR A 433 0.58 -12.47 17.57
N HIS A 434 -0.43 -13.08 18.18
CA HIS A 434 -0.33 -13.56 19.56
C HIS A 434 0.67 -14.70 19.71
N PHE A 435 0.73 -15.59 18.73
CA PHE A 435 1.71 -16.69 18.70
C PHE A 435 3.14 -16.16 18.62
N LEU A 436 3.42 -15.26 17.66
CA LEU A 436 4.76 -14.69 17.47
C LEU A 436 5.18 -13.78 18.63
N MET A 437 4.24 -13.03 19.21
CA MET A 437 4.50 -12.24 20.42
C MET A 437 4.91 -13.12 21.62
N LYS A 438 4.22 -14.25 21.84
CA LYS A 438 4.62 -15.22 22.87
C LYS A 438 6.02 -15.79 22.62
N LYS A 439 6.33 -16.11 21.35
CA LYS A 439 7.66 -16.58 20.95
C LYS A 439 8.74 -15.54 21.25
N MET A 440 8.55 -14.28 20.84
CA MET A 440 9.49 -13.20 21.10
C MET A 440 9.73 -12.98 22.60
N VAL A 441 8.68 -13.04 23.42
CA VAL A 441 8.82 -12.90 24.88
C VAL A 441 9.65 -14.04 25.47
N ARG A 442 9.43 -15.26 25.01
CA ARG A 442 10.22 -16.42 25.45
C ARG A 442 11.70 -16.28 25.06
N GLU A 443 11.97 -15.87 23.82
CA GLU A 443 13.33 -15.64 23.33
C GLU A 443 14.04 -14.54 24.14
N LYS A 444 13.33 -13.45 24.47
CA LYS A 444 13.84 -12.36 25.30
C LYS A 444 14.25 -12.87 26.69
N LYS A 445 13.40 -13.65 27.36
CA LYS A 445 13.70 -14.23 28.69
C LYS A 445 14.92 -15.14 28.67
N VAL A 446 15.00 -16.04 27.69
CA VAL A 446 16.15 -16.95 27.53
C VAL A 446 17.46 -16.17 27.32
N HIS A 447 17.39 -15.07 26.55
CA HIS A 447 18.57 -14.21 26.35
C HIS A 447 18.99 -13.50 27.64
N GLU A 448 18.03 -12.93 28.38
CA GLU A 448 18.29 -12.28 29.69
C GLU A 448 18.88 -13.26 30.69
N GLU A 449 18.38 -14.50 30.79
CA GLU A 449 18.91 -15.54 31.65
C GLU A 449 20.36 -15.94 31.29
N ARG A 450 20.69 -16.03 29.99
CA ARG A 450 22.06 -16.29 29.54
C ARG A 450 23.02 -15.16 29.91
N MET A 451 22.63 -13.91 29.66
CA MET A 451 23.46 -12.76 30.03
C MET A 451 23.72 -12.67 31.54
N LEU A 452 22.72 -13.00 32.36
CA LEU A 452 22.89 -13.06 33.80
C LEU A 452 23.85 -14.19 34.22
N ALA A 453 23.75 -15.35 33.62
CA ALA A 453 24.64 -16.47 33.90
C ALA A 453 26.10 -16.18 33.49
N GLU A 454 26.30 -15.49 32.34
CA GLU A 454 27.63 -15.03 31.89
C GLU A 454 28.23 -13.94 32.79
N ALA A 455 27.40 -13.04 33.34
CA ALA A 455 27.85 -11.99 34.26
C ALA A 455 28.18 -12.50 35.67
N MET A 456 27.76 -13.71 36.03
CA MET A 456 28.03 -14.36 37.29
C MET A 456 29.29 -15.29 37.25
N GLN A 457 29.83 -15.54 36.09
CA GLN A 457 31.11 -16.22 35.85
C GLN A 457 32.25 -15.21 35.72
#